data_dc94c48ba512692c4a22d529139de488
#
_entry.id   dc94c48ba512692c4a22d529139de488
#
_cell.length_a   1.000
_cell.length_b   1.000
_cell.length_c   1.000
_cell.angle_alpha   90.00
_cell.angle_beta   90.00
_cell.angle_gamma   90.00
#
_symmetry.space_group_name_H-M   'P 1'
#
loop_
_entity.id
_entity.type
_entity.pdbx_description
1 polymer ?
#
loop_
_entity_poly.entity_id
_entity_poly.type
_entity_poly.pdbx_seq_one_letter_code
_entity_poly.pdbx_strand_id
1 'polypeptide(L)'
;MRIRVVLVEPLYEGNVGSVARAMKNFGFSDLVLVRPCEIEDFGLAMASHAREVIEGARVVDGLGEAISAANLVVGTTGVRGRTTDRHLRVPSLSPKELAERLQGGRGEVALLLGREDDGLSCEELAACDIVV
;
A
#
# COMPACT_ATOMS: atom_id res chain seq x y z
N MET A 1 -10.15 -8.29 10.76
CA MET A 1 -8.93 -7.55 10.35
C MET A 1 -9.28 -6.58 9.24
N ARG A 2 -8.81 -5.35 9.35
CA ARG A 2 -9.01 -4.32 8.32
C ARG A 2 -7.71 -4.10 7.57
N ILE A 3 -7.79 -4.13 6.25
CA ILE A 3 -6.64 -3.86 5.39
C ILE A 3 -6.79 -2.47 4.79
N ARG A 4 -5.84 -1.62 5.08
CA ARG A 4 -5.68 -0.31 4.45
C ARG A 4 -4.60 -0.42 3.40
N VAL A 5 -4.92 -0.03 2.18
CA VAL A 5 -3.92 0.05 1.11
C VAL A 5 -3.41 1.48 1.06
N VAL A 6 -2.10 1.65 1.13
CA VAL A 6 -1.44 2.95 1.11
C VAL A 6 -0.57 3.03 -0.14
N LEU A 7 -0.89 3.94 -1.04
CA LEU A 7 -0.07 4.22 -2.21
C LEU A 7 0.83 5.41 -1.91
N VAL A 8 2.13 5.19 -1.91
CA VAL A 8 3.12 6.23 -1.60
C VAL A 8 3.57 6.91 -2.88
N GLU A 9 3.17 8.15 -3.05
CA GLU A 9 3.51 9.00 -4.19
C GLU A 9 3.30 8.30 -5.54
N PRO A 10 2.08 7.79 -5.80
CA PRO A 10 1.81 7.15 -7.09
C PRO A 10 2.00 8.15 -8.22
N LEU A 11 2.69 7.74 -9.28
CA LEU A 11 3.06 8.60 -10.39
C LEU A 11 2.02 8.61 -11.51
N TYR A 12 1.30 7.50 -11.68
CA TYR A 12 0.38 7.33 -12.80
C TYR A 12 -1.03 7.06 -12.30
N GLU A 13 -1.98 7.88 -12.73
CA GLU A 13 -3.38 7.76 -12.31
C GLU A 13 -4.00 6.41 -12.71
N GLY A 14 -3.57 5.85 -13.84
CA GLY A 14 -4.05 4.53 -14.28
C GLY A 14 -3.73 3.43 -13.28
N ASN A 15 -2.58 3.51 -12.62
CA ASN A 15 -2.20 2.54 -11.60
C ASN A 15 -3.05 2.69 -10.33
N VAL A 16 -3.39 3.92 -9.96
CA VAL A 16 -4.32 4.16 -8.85
C VAL A 16 -5.68 3.52 -9.16
N GLY A 17 -6.18 3.71 -10.37
CA GLY A 17 -7.42 3.08 -10.82
C GLY A 17 -7.36 1.56 -10.77
N SER A 18 -6.26 0.99 -11.25
CA SER A 18 -6.06 -0.47 -11.24
C SER A 18 -6.02 -1.04 -9.83
N VAL A 19 -5.38 -0.34 -8.91
CA VAL A 19 -5.34 -0.74 -7.49
C VAL A 19 -6.74 -0.69 -6.88
N ALA A 20 -7.50 0.37 -7.13
CA ALA A 20 -8.87 0.49 -6.63
C ALA A 20 -9.74 -0.66 -7.15
N ARG A 21 -9.58 -1.02 -8.41
CA ARG A 21 -10.30 -2.14 -9.02
C ARG A 21 -9.95 -3.47 -8.35
N ALA A 22 -8.67 -3.72 -8.12
CA ALA A 22 -8.22 -4.92 -7.43
C ALA A 22 -8.74 -4.96 -6.00
N MET A 23 -8.69 -3.83 -5.29
CA MET A 23 -9.21 -3.74 -3.92
C MET A 23 -10.68 -4.15 -3.86
N LYS A 24 -11.49 -3.59 -4.73
CA LYS A 24 -12.93 -3.90 -4.74
C LYS A 24 -13.18 -5.38 -5.04
N ASN A 25 -12.42 -5.95 -5.97
CA ASN A 25 -12.56 -7.37 -6.31
C ASN A 25 -12.27 -8.29 -5.12
N PHE A 26 -11.43 -7.86 -4.19
CA PHE A 26 -11.08 -8.62 -3.00
C PHE A 26 -11.81 -8.12 -1.73
N GLY A 27 -12.73 -7.19 -1.88
CA GLY A 27 -13.55 -6.71 -0.77
C GLY A 27 -12.90 -5.65 0.11
N PHE A 28 -11.88 -4.97 -0.40
CA PHE A 28 -11.21 -3.88 0.33
C PHE A 28 -11.69 -2.52 -0.17
N SER A 29 -11.81 -1.56 0.73
CA SER A 29 -12.28 -0.22 0.40
C SER A 29 -11.47 0.92 1.04
N ASP A 30 -10.58 0.63 1.97
CA ASP A 30 -9.81 1.66 2.68
C ASP A 30 -8.52 1.98 1.92
N LEU A 31 -8.57 3.03 1.11
CA LEU A 31 -7.44 3.50 0.30
C LEU A 31 -6.93 4.83 0.83
N VAL A 32 -5.62 4.94 1.02
CA VAL A 32 -4.94 6.18 1.40
C VAL A 32 -3.87 6.49 0.36
N LEU A 33 -3.85 7.74 -0.09
CA LEU A 33 -2.90 8.21 -1.10
C LEU A 33 -1.97 9.24 -0.45
N VAL A 34 -0.68 8.94 -0.43
CA VAL A 34 0.34 9.85 0.09
C VAL A 34 0.89 10.67 -1.07
N ARG A 35 0.64 11.97 -1.07
CA ARG A 35 1.09 12.90 -2.12
C ARG A 35 0.95 12.33 -3.54
N PRO A 36 -0.28 11.96 -3.95
CA PRO A 36 -0.50 11.33 -5.25
C PRO A 36 -0.36 12.32 -6.41
N CYS A 37 -0.19 11.78 -7.62
CA CYS A 37 -0.43 12.53 -8.84
C CYS A 37 -1.90 12.94 -8.92
N GLU A 38 -2.24 13.83 -9.85
CA GLU A 38 -3.63 14.19 -10.10
C GLU A 38 -4.38 12.97 -10.68
N ILE A 39 -5.59 12.75 -10.18
CA ILE A 39 -6.44 11.65 -10.62
C ILE A 39 -7.66 12.25 -11.31
N GLU A 40 -7.72 12.06 -12.61
CA GLU A 40 -8.75 12.62 -13.48
C GLU A 40 -9.53 11.48 -14.16
N ASP A 41 -10.11 11.77 -15.30
CA ASP A 41 -10.99 10.84 -16.02
C ASP A 41 -10.34 9.51 -16.37
N PHE A 42 -9.06 9.51 -16.72
CA PHE A 42 -8.37 8.27 -17.08
C PHE A 42 -8.21 7.35 -15.86
N GLY A 43 -7.80 7.90 -14.72
CA GLY A 43 -7.68 7.12 -13.49
C GLY A 43 -9.02 6.54 -13.05
N LEU A 44 -10.06 7.34 -13.13
CA LEU A 44 -11.42 6.90 -12.80
C LEU A 44 -11.92 5.82 -13.77
N ALA A 45 -11.60 5.96 -15.05
CA ALA A 45 -11.96 4.95 -16.05
C ALA A 45 -11.26 3.62 -15.80
N MET A 46 -9.98 3.67 -15.40
CA MET A 46 -9.22 2.47 -15.06
C MET A 46 -9.76 1.78 -13.80
N ALA A 47 -10.37 2.52 -12.91
CA ALA A 47 -11.02 1.95 -11.72
C ALA A 47 -12.29 1.17 -12.08
N SER A 48 -12.91 1.45 -13.23
CA SER A 48 -14.11 0.77 -13.69
C SER A 48 -15.22 0.81 -12.61
N HIS A 49 -15.69 -0.35 -12.16
CA HIS A 49 -16.74 -0.46 -11.13
C HIS A 49 -16.26 -0.11 -9.71
N ALA A 50 -14.99 0.20 -9.54
CA ALA A 50 -14.40 0.54 -8.24
C ALA A 50 -14.14 2.05 -8.06
N ARG A 51 -14.83 2.88 -8.86
CA ARG A 51 -14.69 4.32 -8.80
C ARG A 51 -14.89 4.89 -7.40
N GLU A 52 -15.82 4.33 -6.63
CA GLU A 52 -16.10 4.78 -5.26
C GLU A 52 -14.91 4.58 -4.31
N VAL A 53 -14.02 3.64 -4.60
CA VAL A 53 -12.81 3.44 -3.79
C VAL A 53 -11.89 4.65 -3.91
N ILE A 54 -11.74 5.19 -5.13
CA ILE A 54 -10.95 6.40 -5.35
C ILE A 54 -11.66 7.61 -4.74
N GLU A 55 -12.96 7.73 -4.93
CA GLU A 55 -13.74 8.86 -4.42
C GLU A 55 -13.74 8.91 -2.89
N GLY A 56 -13.70 7.76 -2.23
CA GLY A 56 -13.59 7.66 -0.78
C GLY A 56 -12.17 7.66 -0.23
N ALA A 57 -11.16 7.72 -1.09
CA ALA A 57 -9.77 7.68 -0.64
C ALA A 57 -9.39 8.94 0.12
N ARG A 58 -8.56 8.76 1.16
CA ARG A 58 -7.98 9.89 1.88
C ARG A 58 -6.64 10.25 1.24
N VAL A 59 -6.42 11.55 1.07
CA VAL A 59 -5.14 12.08 0.58
C VAL A 59 -4.41 12.70 1.76
N VAL A 60 -3.18 12.29 1.99
CA VAL A 60 -2.35 12.76 3.10
C VAL A 60 -1.00 13.24 2.59
N ASP A 61 -0.33 14.06 3.39
CA ASP A 61 0.95 14.67 3.02
C ASP A 61 2.16 13.83 3.42
N GLY A 62 2.01 12.88 4.32
CA GLY A 62 3.12 12.09 4.81
C GLY A 62 2.74 10.66 5.14
N LEU A 63 3.74 9.78 5.09
CA LEU A 63 3.57 8.37 5.42
C LEU A 63 3.10 8.18 6.87
N GLY A 64 3.61 8.97 7.79
CA GLY A 64 3.22 8.89 9.20
C GLY A 64 1.71 9.00 9.41
N GLU A 65 1.05 9.94 8.73
CA GLU A 65 -0.41 10.07 8.79
C GLU A 65 -1.11 8.81 8.25
N ALA A 66 -0.58 8.26 7.16
CA ALA A 66 -1.20 7.11 6.49
C ALA A 66 -1.19 5.86 7.37
N ILE A 67 -0.16 5.68 8.18
CA ILE A 67 0.04 4.46 8.97
C ILE A 67 -0.25 4.62 10.46
N SER A 68 -0.64 5.81 10.92
CA SER A 68 -0.75 6.13 12.35
C SER A 68 -1.71 5.21 13.12
N ALA A 69 -2.76 4.72 12.49
CA ALA A 69 -3.74 3.85 13.14
C ALA A 69 -3.48 2.36 12.91
N ALA A 70 -2.42 2.01 12.18
CA ALA A 70 -2.16 0.61 11.85
C ALA A 70 -1.48 -0.12 13.01
N ASN A 71 -1.94 -1.35 13.26
CA ASN A 71 -1.30 -2.27 14.22
C ASN A 71 -0.11 -2.99 13.58
N LEU A 72 -0.15 -3.16 12.26
CA LEU A 72 0.91 -3.80 11.51
C LEU A 72 1.12 -3.05 10.20
N VAL A 73 2.35 -2.72 9.90
CA VAL A 73 2.73 -2.02 8.67
C VAL A 73 3.54 -2.97 7.79
N VAL A 74 3.02 -3.24 6.61
CA VAL A 74 3.63 -4.15 5.65
C VAL A 74 4.06 -3.36 4.43
N GLY A 75 5.36 -3.34 4.17
CA GLY A 75 5.90 -2.74 2.96
C GLY A 75 6.03 -3.77 1.84
N THR A 76 6.05 -3.29 0.61
CA THR A 76 6.29 -4.14 -0.55
C THR A 76 7.60 -3.75 -1.22
N THR A 77 8.31 -4.71 -1.79
CA THR A 77 9.52 -4.45 -2.54
C THR A 77 9.62 -5.44 -3.71
N GLY A 78 10.04 -4.94 -4.86
CA GLY A 78 10.35 -5.79 -6.02
C GLY A 78 11.77 -6.32 -6.00
N VAL A 79 12.60 -5.86 -5.07
CA VAL A 79 14.01 -6.24 -4.99
C VAL A 79 14.23 -7.14 -3.79
N ARG A 80 14.38 -8.42 -4.06
CA ARG A 80 14.69 -9.41 -3.04
C ARG A 80 16.08 -9.12 -2.48
N GLY A 81 16.20 -9.03 -1.16
CA GLY A 81 17.45 -8.72 -0.50
C GLY A 81 17.59 -7.25 -0.07
N ARG A 82 16.70 -6.38 -0.52
CA ARG A 82 16.67 -4.98 -0.05
C ARG A 82 16.45 -4.92 1.46
N THR A 83 15.72 -5.88 1.98
CA THR A 83 15.40 -6.02 3.40
C THR A 83 16.49 -6.72 4.20
N THR A 84 17.45 -7.36 3.53
CA THR A 84 18.61 -7.97 4.17
C THR A 84 19.79 -7.01 4.22
N ASP A 85 19.63 -5.79 3.71
CA ASP A 85 20.62 -4.74 3.85
C ASP A 85 20.85 -4.51 5.34
N ARG A 86 22.12 -4.31 5.71
CA ARG A 86 22.54 -4.09 7.10
C ARG A 86 21.79 -2.96 7.80
N HIS A 87 21.24 -2.02 7.02
CA HIS A 87 20.53 -0.85 7.52
C HIS A 87 19.03 -1.10 7.72
N LEU A 88 18.49 -2.16 7.15
CA LEU A 88 17.08 -2.48 7.22
C LEU A 88 16.88 -3.83 7.93
N ARG A 89 16.71 -3.78 9.23
CA ARG A 89 16.49 -4.99 10.03
C ARG A 89 15.00 -5.36 10.09
N VAL A 90 14.34 -5.34 8.93
CA VAL A 90 12.93 -5.65 8.83
C VAL A 90 12.76 -7.06 8.27
N PRO A 91 11.95 -7.91 8.92
CA PRO A 91 11.71 -9.26 8.43
C PRO A 91 11.09 -9.25 7.04
N SER A 92 11.54 -10.16 6.18
CA SER A 92 11.00 -10.34 4.85
C SER A 92 10.20 -11.64 4.79
N LEU A 93 8.97 -11.56 4.27
CA LEU A 93 8.09 -12.69 4.10
C LEU A 93 7.68 -12.82 2.65
N SER A 94 7.37 -14.04 2.22
CA SER A 94 6.69 -14.25 0.95
C SER A 94 5.22 -13.82 1.08
N PRO A 95 4.52 -13.55 -0.03
CA PRO A 95 3.08 -13.27 0.02
C PRO A 95 2.28 -14.37 0.73
N LYS A 96 2.66 -15.62 0.52
CA LYS A 96 2.01 -16.76 1.16
C LYS A 96 2.21 -16.74 2.68
N GLU A 97 3.44 -16.52 3.13
CA GLU A 97 3.76 -16.43 4.55
C GLU A 97 3.02 -15.26 5.20
N LEU A 98 2.92 -14.12 4.51
CA LEU A 98 2.16 -12.99 4.99
C LEU A 98 0.68 -13.36 5.16
N ALA A 99 0.10 -13.98 4.13
CA ALA A 99 -1.30 -14.39 4.19
C ALA A 99 -1.57 -15.32 5.36
N GLU A 100 -0.70 -16.28 5.61
CA GLU A 100 -0.80 -17.21 6.74
C GLU A 100 -0.72 -16.46 8.08
N ARG A 101 0.20 -15.51 8.19
CA ARG A 101 0.37 -14.71 9.40
C ARG A 101 -0.84 -13.83 9.69
N LEU A 102 -1.53 -13.34 8.66
CA LEU A 102 -2.69 -12.47 8.82
C LEU A 102 -3.97 -13.23 9.14
N GLN A 103 -4.01 -14.53 8.92
CA GLN A 103 -5.19 -15.34 9.19
C GLN A 103 -5.56 -15.30 10.68
N GLY A 104 -6.83 -15.03 10.95
CA GLY A 104 -7.35 -14.97 12.31
C GLY A 104 -6.88 -13.76 13.11
N GLY A 105 -6.10 -12.87 12.51
CA GLY A 105 -5.62 -11.67 13.15
C GLY A 105 -6.71 -10.63 13.39
N ARG A 106 -6.45 -9.70 14.29
CA ARG A 106 -7.34 -8.57 14.61
C ARG A 106 -6.59 -7.27 14.41
N GLY A 107 -7.34 -6.18 14.28
CA GLY A 107 -6.79 -4.86 14.14
C GLY A 107 -6.64 -4.41 12.70
N GLU A 108 -5.81 -3.39 12.50
CA GLU A 108 -5.63 -2.75 11.21
C GLU A 108 -4.23 -3.02 10.66
N VAL A 109 -4.19 -3.40 9.38
CA VAL A 109 -2.96 -3.62 8.64
C VAL A 109 -2.86 -2.55 7.56
N ALA A 110 -1.73 -1.87 7.49
CA ALA A 110 -1.42 -0.97 6.39
C ALA A 110 -0.49 -1.69 5.41
N LEU A 111 -0.93 -1.84 4.18
CA LEU A 111 -0.15 -2.42 3.09
C LEU A 111 0.35 -1.29 2.20
N LEU A 112 1.65 -1.07 2.18
CA LEU A 112 2.29 0.03 1.47
C LEU A 112 2.79 -0.42 0.11
N LEU A 113 2.37 0.32 -0.92
CA LEU A 113 2.86 0.15 -2.28
C LEU A 113 3.62 1.43 -2.66
N GLY A 114 4.83 1.26 -3.15
CA GLY A 114 5.71 2.36 -3.48
C GLY A 114 5.50 2.92 -4.89
N ARG A 115 6.36 3.86 -5.25
CA ARG A 115 6.38 4.50 -6.56
C ARG A 115 6.63 3.47 -7.65
N GLU A 116 6.02 3.69 -8.80
CA GLU A 116 6.10 2.75 -9.92
C GLU A 116 7.50 2.59 -10.48
N ASP A 117 8.34 3.61 -10.35
CA ASP A 117 9.74 3.55 -10.81
C ASP A 117 10.73 3.09 -9.72
N ASP A 118 10.66 3.68 -8.54
CA ASP A 118 11.65 3.47 -7.47
C ASP A 118 11.17 2.59 -6.31
N GLY A 119 9.86 2.32 -6.23
CA GLY A 119 9.28 1.62 -5.11
C GLY A 119 9.31 2.44 -3.81
N LEU A 120 9.32 1.76 -2.68
CA LEU A 120 9.46 2.39 -1.38
C LEU A 120 10.94 2.73 -1.13
N SER A 121 11.20 3.89 -0.55
CA SER A 121 12.56 4.27 -0.16
C SER A 121 13.05 3.44 1.03
N CYS A 122 14.35 3.45 1.27
CA CYS A 122 14.93 2.78 2.44
C CYS A 122 14.32 3.28 3.75
N GLU A 123 14.08 4.57 3.84
CA GLU A 123 13.46 5.19 5.01
C GLU A 123 12.01 4.70 5.18
N GLU A 124 11.27 4.62 4.09
CA GLU A 124 9.90 4.12 4.11
C GLU A 124 9.85 2.63 4.48
N LEU A 125 10.76 1.82 3.94
CA LEU A 125 10.87 0.41 4.30
C LEU A 125 11.25 0.23 5.78
N ALA A 126 12.10 1.10 6.30
CA ALA A 126 12.49 1.06 7.72
C ALA A 126 11.32 1.36 8.66
N ALA A 127 10.29 2.04 8.18
CA ALA A 127 9.07 2.30 8.96
C ALA A 127 8.12 1.11 8.99
N CYS A 128 8.39 0.06 8.21
CA CYS A 128 7.55 -1.13 8.15
C CYS A 128 7.93 -2.14 9.23
N ASP A 129 6.96 -2.93 9.65
CA ASP A 129 7.18 -4.05 10.56
C ASP A 129 7.63 -5.30 9.80
N ILE A 130 7.09 -5.46 8.60
CA ILE A 130 7.33 -6.61 7.72
C ILE A 130 7.44 -6.08 6.29
N VAL A 131 8.22 -6.77 5.48
CA VAL A 131 8.30 -6.49 4.04
C VAL A 131 7.98 -7.77 3.26
N VAL A 132 7.25 -7.60 2.17
CA VAL A 132 6.84 -8.70 1.29
C VAL A 132 7.20 -8.42 -0.17
#